data_b34d6dedd152286cdb82a848bca0d0d1
#
_entry.id   b34d6dedd152286cdb82a848bca0d0d1
#
_cell.length_a   1.000
_cell.length_b   1.000
_cell.length_c   1.000
_cell.angle_alpha   90.00
_cell.angle_beta   90.00
_cell.angle_gamma   90.00
#
_symmetry.space_group_name_H-M   'P 1'
#
loop_
_entity.id
_entity.type
_entity.pdbx_description
1 polymer ?
#
loop_
_entity_poly.entity_id
_entity_poly.type
_entity_poly.pdbx_seq_one_letter_code
_entity_poly.pdbx_strand_id
1 'polypeptide(L)'
;MTQKLAVAYLSSVKSSPLKVMKVTKSVAGLPVAEALKLLQFSKLKISSVVRALVYSAMSNAENNHGMDVDTLYVKEVDVGRAFALRRFAARGRGKSSAIIKTFSNIRVTLAEKQPEKKVTKKTKKGE
;
A
#
# COMPACT_ATOMS: atom_id res chain seq x y z
N MET A 1 9.00 -14.87 18.51
CA MET A 1 8.09 -13.82 18.95
C MET A 1 7.27 -13.28 17.84
N THR A 2 6.01 -13.15 18.10
CA THR A 2 5.11 -12.63 17.09
C THR A 2 5.17 -11.12 17.06
N GLN A 3 5.31 -10.59 15.87
CA GLN A 3 5.29 -9.16 15.65
C GLN A 3 3.84 -8.70 15.54
N LYS A 4 3.54 -7.59 16.20
CA LYS A 4 2.21 -7.02 16.08
C LYS A 4 2.03 -6.42 14.71
N LEU A 5 0.90 -6.71 14.10
CA LEU A 5 0.58 -6.20 12.78
C LEU A 5 -0.76 -5.47 12.81
N ALA A 6 -0.84 -4.40 12.08
CA ALA A 6 -2.08 -3.68 11.86
C ALA A 6 -2.38 -3.70 10.37
N VAL A 7 -3.60 -4.01 10.02
CA VAL A 7 -3.99 -4.19 8.63
C VAL A 7 -5.16 -3.30 8.29
N ALA A 8 -5.14 -2.72 7.11
CA ALA A 8 -6.30 -2.04 6.54
C ALA A 8 -6.51 -2.58 5.14
N TYR A 9 -7.75 -2.76 4.78
CA TYR A 9 -8.12 -3.37 3.52
C TYR A 9 -9.13 -2.51 2.79
N LEU A 10 -8.92 -2.32 1.50
CA LEU A 10 -9.84 -1.58 0.66
C LEU A 10 -10.11 -2.41 -0.59
N SER A 11 -11.38 -2.71 -0.83
CA SER A 11 -11.76 -3.52 -1.97
C SER A 11 -12.38 -2.67 -3.07
N SER A 12 -12.27 -3.16 -4.28
CA SER A 12 -12.95 -2.60 -5.44
C SER A 12 -12.56 -1.15 -5.73
N VAL A 13 -11.27 -0.87 -5.66
CA VAL A 13 -10.75 0.43 -6.04
C VAL A 13 -10.75 0.54 -7.56
N LYS A 14 -11.27 1.63 -8.08
CA LYS A 14 -11.37 1.83 -9.53
C LYS A 14 -10.02 2.21 -10.12
N SER A 15 -9.16 1.24 -10.25
CA SER A 15 -7.84 1.42 -10.86
C SER A 15 -7.28 0.06 -11.20
N SER A 16 -6.40 0.00 -12.20
CA SER A 16 -5.78 -1.28 -12.54
C SER A 16 -4.71 -1.62 -11.50
N PRO A 17 -4.48 -2.90 -11.23
CA PRO A 17 -3.45 -3.29 -10.27
C PRO A 17 -2.07 -2.76 -10.60
N LEU A 18 -1.72 -2.66 -11.88
CA LEU A 18 -0.41 -2.16 -12.28
C LEU A 18 -0.19 -0.72 -11.86
N LYS A 19 -1.22 0.12 -12.00
CA LYS A 19 -1.12 1.52 -11.60
C LYS A 19 -1.01 1.65 -10.09
N VAL A 20 -1.75 0.84 -9.36
CA VAL A 20 -1.69 0.84 -7.91
C VAL A 20 -0.33 0.37 -7.43
N MET A 21 0.22 -0.64 -8.08
CA MET A 21 1.53 -1.17 -7.69
C MET A 21 2.65 -0.15 -7.82
N LYS A 22 2.56 0.73 -8.80
CA LYS A 22 3.56 1.79 -8.93
C LYS A 22 3.63 2.67 -7.69
N VAL A 23 2.47 2.99 -7.14
CA VAL A 23 2.39 3.82 -5.94
C VAL A 23 2.83 3.03 -4.72
N THR A 24 2.34 1.80 -4.59
CA THR A 24 2.61 1.02 -3.38
C THR A 24 4.07 0.63 -3.26
N LYS A 25 4.75 0.40 -4.38
CA LYS A 25 6.17 0.07 -4.34
C LYS A 25 7.01 1.21 -3.78
N SER A 26 6.58 2.44 -4.01
CA SER A 26 7.34 3.58 -3.54
C SER A 26 7.24 3.78 -2.03
N VAL A 27 6.20 3.24 -1.40
CA VAL A 27 6.01 3.44 0.04
C VAL A 27 6.29 2.20 0.87
N ALA A 28 6.44 1.05 0.25
CA ALA A 28 6.70 -0.18 0.99
C ALA A 28 8.04 -0.09 1.70
N GLY A 29 8.05 -0.44 2.97
CA GLY A 29 9.27 -0.42 3.76
C GLY A 29 9.59 0.93 4.41
N LEU A 30 8.84 1.97 4.12
CA LEU A 30 9.10 3.29 4.69
C LEU A 30 8.37 3.46 6.02
N PRO A 31 8.89 4.33 6.92
CA PRO A 31 8.12 4.72 8.09
C PRO A 31 6.80 5.35 7.67
N VAL A 32 5.79 5.17 8.49
CA VAL A 32 4.45 5.65 8.14
C VAL A 32 4.44 7.16 7.88
N ALA A 33 5.17 7.92 8.68
CA ALA A 33 5.20 9.38 8.51
C ALA A 33 5.75 9.76 7.15
N GLU A 34 6.84 9.12 6.73
CA GLU A 34 7.42 9.39 5.42
C GLU A 34 6.53 8.90 4.29
N ALA A 35 5.88 7.76 4.49
CA ALA A 35 4.96 7.23 3.48
C ALA A 35 3.81 8.20 3.25
N LEU A 36 3.24 8.74 4.31
CA LEU A 36 2.15 9.69 4.19
C LEU A 36 2.57 10.96 3.48
N LYS A 37 3.75 11.46 3.78
CA LYS A 37 4.27 12.64 3.10
C LYS A 37 4.49 12.39 1.62
N LEU A 38 5.09 11.27 1.30
CA LEU A 38 5.35 10.91 -0.09
C LEU A 38 4.06 10.83 -0.88
N LEU A 39 3.04 10.19 -0.30
CA LEU A 39 1.76 10.04 -0.96
C LEU A 39 1.02 11.36 -1.09
N GLN A 40 1.17 12.25 -0.11
CA GLN A 40 0.52 13.55 -0.15
C GLN A 40 1.01 14.39 -1.32
N PHE A 41 2.29 14.31 -1.62
CA PHE A 41 2.88 15.13 -2.67
C PHE A 41 3.02 14.40 -4.00
N SER A 42 2.54 13.17 -4.08
CA SER A 42 2.57 12.42 -5.32
C SER A 42 1.53 12.96 -6.29
N LYS A 43 1.91 12.99 -7.56
CA LYS A 43 1.01 13.48 -8.61
C LYS A 43 0.08 12.39 -9.13
N LEU A 44 0.28 11.16 -8.72
CA LEU A 44 -0.52 10.04 -9.22
C LEU A 44 -1.90 10.06 -8.57
N LYS A 45 -2.92 9.79 -9.38
CA LYS A 45 -4.30 9.84 -8.92
C LYS A 45 -4.57 8.89 -7.76
N ILE A 46 -4.02 7.69 -7.85
CA ILE A 46 -4.31 6.66 -6.85
C ILE A 46 -3.60 6.93 -5.52
N SER A 47 -2.67 7.87 -5.49
CA SER A 47 -1.92 8.17 -4.27
C SER A 47 -2.81 8.62 -3.14
N SER A 48 -3.85 9.37 -3.42
CA SER A 48 -4.77 9.83 -2.37
C SER A 48 -5.51 8.66 -1.74
N VAL A 49 -5.88 7.68 -2.54
CA VAL A 49 -6.58 6.50 -2.06
C VAL A 49 -5.65 5.67 -1.17
N VAL A 50 -4.43 5.45 -1.63
CA VAL A 50 -3.45 4.70 -0.85
C VAL A 50 -3.11 5.43 0.44
N ARG A 51 -3.01 6.74 0.38
CA ARG A 51 -2.74 7.55 1.57
C ARG A 51 -3.84 7.39 2.61
N ALA A 52 -5.10 7.44 2.18
CA ALA A 52 -6.22 7.24 3.09
C ALA A 52 -6.17 5.85 3.71
N LEU A 53 -5.80 4.86 2.93
CA LEU A 53 -5.71 3.49 3.43
C LEU A 53 -4.59 3.33 4.44
N VAL A 54 -3.44 3.93 4.17
CA VAL A 54 -2.32 3.90 5.11
C VAL A 54 -2.69 4.60 6.42
N TYR A 55 -3.40 5.72 6.31
CA TYR A 55 -3.87 6.44 7.48
C TYR A 55 -4.84 5.59 8.29
N SER A 56 -5.73 4.87 7.61
CA SER A 56 -6.67 3.97 8.27
C SER A 56 -5.92 2.86 9.01
N ALA A 57 -4.91 2.30 8.39
CA ALA A 57 -4.09 1.26 9.03
C ALA A 57 -3.37 1.82 10.25
N MET A 58 -2.89 3.05 10.16
CA MET A 58 -2.23 3.71 11.29
C MET A 58 -3.19 3.90 12.45
N SER A 59 -4.42 4.31 12.16
CA SER A 59 -5.44 4.46 13.18
C SER A 59 -5.81 3.12 13.82
N ASN A 60 -5.86 2.07 13.01
CA ASN A 60 -6.12 0.73 13.55
C ASN A 60 -5.00 0.30 14.48
N ALA A 61 -3.76 0.61 14.11
CA ALA A 61 -2.62 0.24 14.94
C ALA A 61 -2.68 0.95 16.30
N GLU A 62 -2.99 2.22 16.28
CA GLU A 62 -3.02 3.01 17.50
C GLU A 62 -4.22 2.65 18.38
N ASN A 63 -5.40 2.60 17.80
CA ASN A 63 -6.63 2.45 18.58
C ASN A 63 -6.96 1.01 18.96
N ASN A 64 -6.67 0.08 18.06
CA ASN A 64 -7.07 -1.31 18.29
C ASN A 64 -5.96 -2.17 18.86
N HIS A 65 -4.72 -1.83 18.58
CA HIS A 65 -3.57 -2.64 18.98
C HIS A 65 -2.63 -1.95 19.95
N GLY A 66 -2.89 -0.68 20.26
CA GLY A 66 -2.05 0.06 21.19
C GLY A 66 -0.61 0.22 20.74
N MET A 67 -0.38 0.25 19.44
CA MET A 67 0.96 0.37 18.89
C MET A 67 1.42 1.82 18.87
N ASP A 68 2.72 2.01 18.98
CA ASP A 68 3.32 3.34 18.94
C ASP A 68 3.45 3.80 17.49
N VAL A 69 2.74 4.87 17.16
CA VAL A 69 2.73 5.40 15.80
C VAL A 69 4.13 5.78 15.32
N ASP A 70 4.95 6.26 16.22
CA ASP A 70 6.30 6.72 15.84
C ASP A 70 7.20 5.60 15.38
N THR A 71 6.91 4.36 15.78
CA THR A 71 7.72 3.21 15.41
C THR A 71 7.12 2.40 14.28
N LEU A 72 5.96 2.82 13.77
CA LEU A 72 5.29 2.08 12.71
C LEU A 72 5.98 2.29 11.37
N TYR A 73 6.02 1.23 10.59
CA TYR A 73 6.48 1.30 9.22
C TYR A 73 5.58 0.44 8.34
N VAL A 74 5.59 0.72 7.06
CA VAL A 74 4.79 -0.04 6.09
C VAL A 74 5.54 -1.34 5.81
N LYS A 75 5.06 -2.42 6.37
CA LYS A 75 5.72 -3.71 6.19
C LYS A 75 5.54 -4.20 4.76
N GLU A 76 4.31 -4.19 4.30
CA GLU A 76 4.02 -4.59 2.94
C GLU A 76 2.67 -4.05 2.50
N VAL A 77 2.51 -3.92 1.21
CA VAL A 77 1.25 -3.53 0.61
C VAL A 77 0.93 -4.55 -0.48
N ASP A 78 -0.15 -5.28 -0.28
CA ASP A 78 -0.59 -6.28 -1.25
C ASP A 78 -1.62 -5.66 -2.17
N VAL A 79 -1.43 -5.86 -3.46
CA VAL A 79 -2.36 -5.39 -4.47
C VAL A 79 -2.83 -6.60 -5.27
N GLY A 80 -4.14 -6.75 -5.35
CA GLY A 80 -4.73 -7.84 -6.10
C GLY A 80 -5.78 -7.33 -7.06
N ARG A 81 -6.13 -8.16 -8.00
CA ARG A 81 -7.19 -7.86 -8.93
C ARG A 81 -8.53 -8.22 -8.29
N ALA A 82 -9.46 -7.26 -8.27
CA ALA A 82 -10.78 -7.50 -7.72
C ALA A 82 -11.71 -8.10 -8.78
N PHE A 83 -12.03 -7.30 -9.78
CA PHE A 83 -12.87 -7.74 -10.89
C PHE A 83 -12.68 -6.75 -12.03
N ALA A 84 -13.26 -7.08 -13.18
CA ALA A 84 -13.17 -6.22 -14.34
C ALA A 84 -14.55 -6.10 -14.96
N LEU A 85 -14.90 -4.88 -15.36
CA LEU A 85 -16.12 -4.64 -16.11
C LEU A 85 -15.76 -4.59 -17.57
N ARG A 86 -16.48 -5.35 -18.37
CA ARG A 86 -16.24 -5.38 -19.80
C ARG A 86 -17.27 -4.52 -20.50
N ARG A 87 -16.78 -3.63 -21.33
CA ARG A 87 -17.63 -2.70 -22.07
C ARG A 87 -17.18 -2.67 -23.52
N PHE A 88 -18.01 -2.14 -24.37
CA PHE A 88 -17.70 -2.00 -25.78
C PHE A 88 -17.68 -0.53 -26.15
N ALA A 89 -16.76 -0.18 -27.02
CA ALA A 89 -16.70 1.16 -27.57
C ALA A 89 -16.85 1.05 -29.08
N ALA A 90 -17.70 1.89 -29.64
CA ALA A 90 -17.88 1.94 -31.09
C ALA A 90 -16.63 2.53 -31.72
N ARG A 91 -16.18 1.93 -32.82
CA ARG A 91 -15.03 2.40 -33.58
C ARG A 91 -15.49 2.63 -35.01
N GLY A 92 -14.58 3.13 -35.84
CA GLY A 92 -14.89 3.42 -37.20
C GLY A 92 -15.37 2.22 -38.00
N ARG A 93 -16.20 2.47 -39.00
CA ARG A 93 -16.70 1.45 -39.93
C ARG A 93 -17.53 0.38 -39.28
N GLY A 94 -18.29 0.75 -38.25
CA GLY A 94 -19.19 -0.19 -37.60
C GLY A 94 -18.52 -1.24 -36.73
N LYS A 95 -17.21 -1.13 -36.51
CA LYS A 95 -16.51 -2.06 -35.65
C LYS A 95 -16.61 -1.60 -34.22
N SER A 96 -16.47 -2.54 -33.31
CA SER A 96 -16.41 -2.22 -31.88
C SER A 96 -15.18 -2.86 -31.27
N SER A 97 -14.67 -2.23 -30.23
CA SER A 97 -13.56 -2.82 -29.50
C SER A 97 -13.93 -2.91 -28.03
N ALA A 98 -13.34 -3.89 -27.38
CA ALA A 98 -13.61 -4.14 -25.96
C ALA A 98 -12.86 -3.15 -25.09
N ILE A 99 -13.53 -2.69 -24.04
CA ILE A 99 -12.93 -1.87 -23.02
C ILE A 99 -13.02 -2.66 -21.73
N ILE A 100 -11.90 -2.82 -21.06
CA ILE A 100 -11.85 -3.53 -19.80
C ILE A 100 -11.56 -2.53 -18.70
N LYS A 101 -12.50 -2.36 -17.77
CA LYS A 101 -12.35 -1.49 -16.63
C LYS A 101 -12.00 -2.36 -15.43
N THR A 102 -10.74 -2.33 -15.01
CA THR A 102 -10.27 -3.19 -13.94
C THR A 102 -10.37 -2.50 -12.60
N PHE A 103 -10.61 -3.30 -11.58
CA PHE A 103 -10.67 -2.85 -10.20
C PHE A 103 -9.66 -3.63 -9.38
N SER A 104 -9.18 -3.02 -8.32
CA SER A 104 -8.12 -3.59 -7.51
C SER A 104 -8.54 -3.69 -6.05
N ASN A 105 -7.91 -4.61 -5.34
CA ASN A 105 -7.99 -4.71 -3.89
C ASN A 105 -6.63 -4.34 -3.33
N ILE A 106 -6.62 -3.58 -2.26
CA ILE A 106 -5.38 -3.14 -1.63
C ILE A 106 -5.42 -3.50 -0.16
N ARG A 107 -4.36 -4.10 0.32
CA ARG A 107 -4.21 -4.40 1.74
C ARG A 107 -2.88 -3.87 2.22
N VAL A 108 -2.93 -3.00 3.22
CA VAL A 108 -1.73 -2.41 3.82
C VAL A 108 -1.50 -3.08 5.16
N THR A 109 -0.29 -3.54 5.37
CA THR A 109 0.12 -4.14 6.64
C THR A 109 1.19 -3.26 7.26
N LEU A 110 0.93 -2.79 8.47
CA LEU A 110 1.89 -2.01 9.23
C LEU A 110 2.44 -2.84 10.37
N ALA A 111 3.68 -2.58 10.73
CA ALA A 111 4.33 -3.27 11.83
C ALA A 111 5.14 -2.28 12.63
N GLU A 112 5.40 -2.60 13.88
CA GLU A 112 6.29 -1.79 14.70
C GLU A 112 7.72 -2.16 14.41
N LYS A 113 8.55 -1.16 14.24
CA LYS A 113 9.97 -1.39 14.01
C LYS A 113 10.60 -1.77 15.32
N GLN A 114 11.16 -2.97 15.35
CA GLN A 114 11.83 -3.42 16.55
C GLN A 114 13.21 -2.82 16.65
N PRO A 115 13.69 -2.60 17.88
CA PRO A 115 15.04 -2.10 18.05
C PRO A 115 16.01 -3.07 17.41
N GLU A 116 16.79 -2.56 16.50
CA GLU A 116 17.70 -3.41 15.75
C GLU A 116 18.91 -3.77 16.57
N LYS A 117 19.38 -4.98 16.33
CA LYS A 117 20.57 -5.46 16.99
C LYS A 117 21.78 -5.13 16.12
N LYS A 118 21.98 -3.86 15.92
CA LYS A 118 23.08 -3.40 15.07
C LYS A 118 24.42 -3.82 15.60
N VAL A 119 24.51 -3.95 16.89
CA VAL A 119 25.74 -4.36 17.51
C VAL A 119 26.23 -5.69 16.96
N THR A 120 25.29 -6.60 16.74
CA THR A 120 25.64 -7.92 16.23
C THR A 120 26.32 -7.84 14.88
N LYS A 121 25.79 -7.01 14.01
CA LYS A 121 26.36 -6.88 12.68
C LYS A 121 27.74 -6.29 12.70
N LYS A 122 27.93 -5.30 13.54
CA LYS A 122 29.22 -4.65 13.65
C LYS A 122 30.28 -5.60 14.15
N THR A 123 29.90 -6.43 15.09
CA THR A 123 30.83 -7.40 15.64
C THR A 123 31.39 -8.32 14.57
N LYS A 124 30.50 -8.78 13.69
CA LYS A 124 30.96 -9.64 12.62
C LYS A 124 31.90 -8.94 11.67
N LYS A 125 31.60 -7.70 11.38
CA LYS A 125 32.46 -6.97 10.47
C LYS A 125 33.81 -6.65 11.04
N GLY A 126 33.90 -6.53 12.32
CA GLY A 126 35.13 -6.25 12.97
C GLY A 126 36.17 -7.33 12.82
N GLU A 127 35.73 -8.49 12.43
CA GLU A 127 36.66 -9.58 12.16
C GLU A 127 37.44 -9.29 10.89
#